data_e84c7ce5e87f13f6c5b9c298d6a98624
#
_entry.id   e84c7ce5e87f13f6c5b9c298d6a98624
#
_cell.length_a   1.000
_cell.length_b   1.000
_cell.length_c   1.000
_cell.angle_alpha   90.00
_cell.angle_beta   90.00
_cell.angle_gamma   90.00
#
_symmetry.space_group_name_H-M   'P 1'
#
loop_
_entity.id
_entity.type
_entity.pdbx_description
1 polymer ?
#
loop_
_entity_poly.entity_id
_entity_poly.type
_entity_poly.pdbx_seq_one_letter_code
_entity_poly.pdbx_strand_id
1 'polypeptide(L)'
;MHKAGFVNIVGNPNVGKSTLMNQLVGERISIATFKAQTTRHRIMGIVNTPEMQIVFSDTPGVLKPNYKLQESMLAFSESALSDADVLLYVTVVVENPEKNKDFLDKVAKMTVPVLLLINKIDQSNQNSLAEIVEKWHSLLPNAEILPISAKNKFGVDMLLKRIGELLPDCPPYFDKEQLTDKPARFFVSEIIREKILLYYDKEIPYSVEVTVERFKEDEKKIHINAIIYVERDSQKGIIIGHQGVALKKVSTESRKSLEKFFGKSVYLEIFVKVDKDWRSSEKELDSFGYNPE
;
A
#
# COMPACT_ATOMS: atom_id res chain seq x y z
N MET A 1 24.86 -3.32 -19.57
CA MET A 1 24.35 -1.96 -19.28
C MET A 1 23.50 -2.02 -18.02
N HIS A 2 23.42 -0.94 -17.22
CA HIS A 2 22.54 -0.88 -16.05
C HIS A 2 21.10 -0.69 -16.51
N LYS A 3 20.15 -1.37 -15.85
CA LYS A 3 18.73 -1.23 -16.11
C LYS A 3 18.04 -0.53 -14.93
N ALA A 4 17.11 0.36 -15.19
CA ALA A 4 16.28 0.93 -14.14
C ALA A 4 14.89 1.28 -14.66
N GLY A 5 13.88 1.18 -13.81
CA GLY A 5 12.51 1.58 -14.19
C GLY A 5 11.53 1.50 -13.05
N PHE A 6 10.37 2.14 -13.27
CA PHE A 6 9.24 2.16 -12.36
C PHE A 6 8.30 0.98 -12.66
N VAL A 7 8.06 0.18 -11.62
CA VAL A 7 7.21 -1.00 -11.67
C VAL A 7 6.02 -0.78 -10.73
N ASN A 8 4.91 -0.37 -11.31
CA ASN A 8 3.77 0.08 -10.52
C ASN A 8 2.74 -1.04 -10.30
N ILE A 9 2.29 -1.20 -9.07
CA ILE A 9 1.41 -2.27 -8.63
C ILE A 9 0.01 -1.69 -8.43
N VAL A 10 -0.93 -2.09 -9.29
CA VAL A 10 -2.33 -1.63 -9.25
C VAL A 10 -3.30 -2.82 -9.16
N GLY A 11 -4.55 -2.55 -8.84
CA GLY A 11 -5.60 -3.56 -8.74
C GLY A 11 -6.59 -3.24 -7.63
N ASN A 12 -7.62 -4.04 -7.52
CA ASN A 12 -8.72 -3.83 -6.56
C ASN A 12 -8.25 -3.94 -5.09
N PRO A 13 -9.06 -3.48 -4.12
CA PRO A 13 -8.76 -3.69 -2.71
C PRO A 13 -8.65 -5.18 -2.35
N ASN A 14 -7.77 -5.51 -1.40
CA ASN A 14 -7.60 -6.85 -0.83
C ASN A 14 -7.09 -7.94 -1.80
N VAL A 15 -6.62 -7.62 -2.99
CA VAL A 15 -5.99 -8.59 -3.90
C VAL A 15 -4.56 -8.99 -3.50
N GLY A 16 -3.95 -8.28 -2.53
CA GLY A 16 -2.64 -8.60 -1.97
C GLY A 16 -1.48 -7.79 -2.52
N LYS A 17 -1.72 -6.57 -3.06
CA LYS A 17 -0.70 -5.66 -3.57
C LYS A 17 0.41 -5.37 -2.56
N SER A 18 0.06 -4.89 -1.36
CA SER A 18 1.03 -4.56 -0.30
C SER A 18 1.80 -5.79 0.21
N THR A 19 1.16 -6.98 0.22
CA THR A 19 1.86 -8.23 0.53
C THR A 19 2.90 -8.54 -0.55
N LEU A 20 2.51 -8.42 -1.82
CA LEU A 20 3.43 -8.61 -2.95
C LEU A 20 4.56 -7.60 -2.91
N MET A 21 4.26 -6.31 -2.70
CA MET A 21 5.25 -5.24 -2.56
C MET A 21 6.33 -5.59 -1.52
N ASN A 22 5.91 -5.98 -0.31
CA ASN A 22 6.83 -6.37 0.76
C ASN A 22 7.68 -7.59 0.40
N GLN A 23 7.14 -8.55 -0.37
CA GLN A 23 7.92 -9.70 -0.86
C GLN A 23 8.94 -9.31 -1.93
N LEU A 24 8.56 -8.44 -2.86
CA LEU A 24 9.43 -7.98 -3.95
C LEU A 24 10.60 -7.13 -3.42
N VAL A 25 10.31 -6.26 -2.45
CA VAL A 25 11.33 -5.39 -1.83
C VAL A 25 12.20 -6.16 -0.81
N GLY A 26 11.65 -7.22 -0.21
CA GLY A 26 12.32 -7.97 0.84
C GLY A 26 12.20 -7.36 2.23
N GLU A 27 11.58 -6.20 2.35
CA GLU A 27 11.38 -5.44 3.58
C GLU A 27 9.92 -5.03 3.75
N ARG A 28 9.50 -4.80 5.00
CA ARG A 28 8.14 -4.41 5.32
C ARG A 28 7.98 -2.88 5.23
N ILE A 29 7.68 -2.38 4.04
CA ILE A 29 7.48 -0.94 3.79
C ILE A 29 6.01 -0.55 3.59
N SER A 30 5.14 -1.51 3.29
CA SER A 30 3.69 -1.28 3.21
C SER A 30 2.97 -2.07 4.30
N ILE A 31 1.97 -1.46 4.94
CA ILE A 31 1.10 -2.19 5.85
C ILE A 31 0.16 -3.10 5.04
N ALA A 32 -0.09 -4.31 5.55
CA ALA A 32 -0.94 -5.28 4.89
C ALA A 32 -1.97 -5.85 5.87
N THR A 33 -3.24 -5.58 5.63
CA THR A 33 -4.36 -6.13 6.40
C THR A 33 -5.44 -6.69 5.46
N PHE A 34 -6.39 -7.41 6.02
CA PHE A 34 -7.55 -7.90 5.28
C PHE A 34 -8.65 -6.83 5.07
N LYS A 35 -8.50 -5.63 5.65
CA LYS A 35 -9.47 -4.52 5.54
C LYS A 35 -9.21 -3.71 4.27
N ALA A 36 -10.28 -3.20 3.66
CA ALA A 36 -10.17 -2.25 2.57
C ALA A 36 -9.49 -0.95 3.03
N GLN A 37 -9.00 -0.14 2.10
CA GLN A 37 -8.32 1.13 2.38
C GLN A 37 -7.11 0.99 3.33
N THR A 38 -6.46 -0.20 3.32
CA THR A 38 -5.23 -0.42 4.07
C THR A 38 -4.13 0.51 3.55
N THR A 39 -3.85 0.48 2.25
CA THR A 39 -2.97 1.45 1.58
C THR A 39 -3.79 2.66 1.16
N ARG A 40 -3.39 3.86 1.59
CA ARG A 40 -4.04 5.13 1.24
C ARG A 40 -3.15 6.04 0.41
N HIS A 41 -1.86 5.92 0.57
CA HIS A 41 -0.85 6.67 -0.18
C HIS A 41 -0.16 5.77 -1.20
N ARG A 42 0.42 6.37 -2.20
CA ARG A 42 1.39 5.70 -3.06
C ARG A 42 2.71 5.58 -2.30
N ILE A 43 3.29 4.39 -2.22
CA ILE A 43 4.51 4.09 -1.47
C ILE A 43 5.52 3.47 -2.42
N MET A 44 6.70 4.08 -2.55
CA MET A 44 7.77 3.52 -3.36
C MET A 44 8.70 2.65 -2.51
N GLY A 45 9.13 1.53 -3.10
CA GLY A 45 10.16 0.65 -2.57
C GLY A 45 11.22 0.38 -3.62
N ILE A 46 12.47 0.59 -3.25
CA ILE A 46 13.58 0.58 -4.18
C ILE A 46 14.42 -0.68 -3.94
N VAL A 47 14.57 -1.46 -4.98
CA VAL A 47 15.42 -2.67 -4.98
C VAL A 47 16.64 -2.40 -5.85
N ASN A 48 17.83 -2.56 -5.27
CA ASN A 48 19.10 -2.31 -5.93
C ASN A 48 19.90 -3.60 -6.07
N THR A 49 20.42 -3.81 -7.27
CA THR A 49 21.48 -4.79 -7.56
C THR A 49 22.65 -4.09 -8.28
N PRO A 50 23.79 -4.75 -8.49
CA PRO A 50 24.86 -4.17 -9.30
C PRO A 50 24.41 -3.78 -10.71
N GLU A 51 23.52 -4.56 -11.32
CA GLU A 51 23.10 -4.41 -12.70
C GLU A 51 21.78 -3.67 -12.89
N MET A 52 20.96 -3.53 -11.83
CA MET A 52 19.64 -2.91 -11.98
C MET A 52 19.15 -2.21 -10.71
N GLN A 53 18.23 -1.24 -10.94
CA GLN A 53 17.40 -0.62 -9.91
C GLN A 53 15.93 -0.75 -10.30
N ILE A 54 15.11 -1.36 -9.42
CA ILE A 54 13.67 -1.47 -9.61
C ILE A 54 12.99 -0.55 -8.60
N VAL A 55 12.18 0.39 -9.08
CA VAL A 55 11.37 1.26 -8.23
C VAL A 55 9.94 0.73 -8.24
N PHE A 56 9.63 -0.09 -7.25
CA PHE A 56 8.26 -0.58 -7.05
C PHE A 56 7.37 0.52 -6.46
N SER A 57 6.09 0.50 -6.81
CA SER A 57 5.11 1.46 -6.28
C SER A 57 3.84 0.71 -5.87
N ASP A 58 3.59 0.61 -4.55
CA ASP A 58 2.31 0.13 -4.01
C ASP A 58 1.28 1.26 -4.05
N THR A 59 0.08 0.96 -4.54
CA THR A 59 -0.99 1.94 -4.69
C THR A 59 -2.23 1.57 -3.88
N PRO A 60 -3.08 2.54 -3.54
CA PRO A 60 -4.41 2.27 -3.01
C PRO A 60 -5.19 1.30 -3.92
N GLY A 61 -6.12 0.56 -3.34
CA GLY A 61 -7.01 -0.29 -4.13
C GLY A 61 -7.98 0.54 -4.97
N VAL A 62 -8.13 0.18 -6.24
CA VAL A 62 -9.08 0.84 -7.15
C VAL A 62 -10.50 0.61 -6.67
N LEU A 63 -11.22 1.70 -6.41
CA LEU A 63 -12.61 1.68 -5.96
C LEU A 63 -13.37 2.89 -6.53
N LYS A 64 -14.69 2.78 -6.59
CA LYS A 64 -15.53 3.93 -6.95
C LYS A 64 -15.60 4.89 -5.76
N PRO A 65 -15.14 6.14 -5.91
CA PRO A 65 -15.10 7.10 -4.80
C PRO A 65 -16.51 7.52 -4.34
N ASN A 66 -16.66 7.68 -3.02
CA ASN A 66 -17.89 8.21 -2.40
C ASN A 66 -17.63 9.53 -1.63
N TYR A 67 -16.36 9.88 -1.38
CA TYR A 67 -15.93 11.10 -0.70
C TYR A 67 -14.48 11.44 -1.10
N LYS A 68 -14.03 12.69 -0.84
CA LYS A 68 -12.79 13.25 -1.37
C LYS A 68 -11.53 12.42 -1.06
N LEU A 69 -11.37 11.87 0.14
CA LEU A 69 -10.24 10.99 0.43
C LEU A 69 -10.16 9.81 -0.55
N GLN A 70 -11.30 9.21 -0.92
CA GLN A 70 -11.30 8.12 -1.88
C GLN A 70 -11.01 8.59 -3.31
N GLU A 71 -11.36 9.84 -3.66
CA GLU A 71 -10.95 10.46 -4.92
C GLU A 71 -9.42 10.62 -4.98
N SER A 72 -8.80 11.13 -3.91
CA SER A 72 -7.33 11.21 -3.79
C SER A 72 -6.67 9.82 -3.88
N MET A 73 -7.24 8.82 -3.22
CA MET A 73 -6.74 7.43 -3.31
C MET A 73 -6.82 6.89 -4.75
N LEU A 74 -7.91 7.15 -5.47
CA LEU A 74 -8.04 6.75 -6.88
C LEU A 74 -7.03 7.49 -7.76
N ALA A 75 -6.84 8.79 -7.52
CA ALA A 75 -5.87 9.61 -8.25
C ALA A 75 -4.43 9.08 -8.08
N PHE A 76 -4.03 8.61 -6.88
CA PHE A 76 -2.74 7.90 -6.71
C PHE A 76 -2.63 6.63 -7.55
N SER A 77 -3.73 5.87 -7.69
CA SER A 77 -3.71 4.66 -8.52
C SER A 77 -3.68 4.98 -10.00
N GLU A 78 -4.31 6.08 -10.43
CA GLU A 78 -4.29 6.56 -11.81
C GLU A 78 -2.94 7.19 -12.18
N SER A 79 -2.30 7.96 -11.27
CA SER A 79 -0.97 8.51 -11.51
C SER A 79 0.07 7.42 -11.74
N ALA A 80 -0.09 6.27 -11.07
CA ALA A 80 0.78 5.11 -11.26
C ALA A 80 0.67 4.46 -12.66
N LEU A 81 -0.36 4.76 -13.45
CA LEU A 81 -0.43 4.33 -14.85
C LEU A 81 0.44 5.20 -15.75
N SER A 82 0.65 6.48 -15.41
CA SER A 82 1.30 7.45 -16.29
C SER A 82 2.83 7.37 -16.30
N ASP A 83 3.44 6.89 -15.21
CA ASP A 83 4.90 6.83 -15.04
C ASP A 83 5.46 5.39 -14.98
N ALA A 84 4.65 4.37 -15.27
CA ALA A 84 5.09 2.98 -15.26
C ALA A 84 5.95 2.65 -16.50
N ASP A 85 7.10 2.01 -16.28
CA ASP A 85 7.85 1.28 -17.31
C ASP A 85 7.33 -0.15 -17.46
N VAL A 86 6.85 -0.74 -16.35
CA VAL A 86 6.15 -2.03 -16.30
C VAL A 86 4.97 -1.91 -15.34
N LEU A 87 3.80 -2.37 -15.74
CA LEU A 87 2.62 -2.39 -14.89
C LEU A 87 2.35 -3.80 -14.36
N LEU A 88 2.19 -3.94 -13.05
CA LEU A 88 1.69 -5.14 -12.39
C LEU A 88 0.21 -4.94 -12.04
N TYR A 89 -0.68 -5.56 -12.81
CA TYR A 89 -2.11 -5.57 -12.49
C TYR A 89 -2.44 -6.79 -11.64
N VAL A 90 -2.74 -6.60 -10.37
CA VAL A 90 -2.98 -7.69 -9.42
C VAL A 90 -4.46 -7.97 -9.25
N THR A 91 -4.84 -9.22 -9.44
CA THR A 91 -6.20 -9.74 -9.26
C THR A 91 -6.19 -11.05 -8.45
N VAL A 92 -7.36 -11.63 -8.21
CA VAL A 92 -7.52 -12.93 -7.54
C VAL A 92 -8.58 -13.76 -8.27
N VAL A 93 -8.54 -15.10 -8.12
CA VAL A 93 -9.41 -16.03 -8.85
C VAL A 93 -10.90 -15.73 -8.67
N VAL A 94 -11.31 -15.29 -7.47
CA VAL A 94 -12.73 -15.03 -7.14
C VAL A 94 -13.19 -13.60 -7.51
N GLU A 95 -12.31 -12.79 -8.11
CA GLU A 95 -12.65 -11.43 -8.46
C GLU A 95 -13.49 -11.34 -9.73
N ASN A 96 -14.48 -10.43 -9.73
CA ASN A 96 -15.17 -10.09 -10.98
C ASN A 96 -14.32 -9.05 -11.74
N PRO A 97 -13.78 -9.39 -12.92
CA PRO A 97 -12.95 -8.47 -13.72
C PRO A 97 -13.65 -7.18 -14.13
N GLU A 98 -14.98 -7.20 -14.23
CA GLU A 98 -15.76 -6.03 -14.69
C GLU A 98 -16.05 -5.03 -13.57
N LYS A 99 -15.66 -5.31 -12.33
CA LYS A 99 -16.01 -4.48 -11.17
C LYS A 99 -15.57 -3.03 -11.29
N ASN A 100 -14.42 -2.77 -11.92
CA ASN A 100 -13.85 -1.43 -12.16
C ASN A 100 -13.46 -1.29 -13.64
N LYS A 101 -14.43 -1.46 -14.53
CA LYS A 101 -14.23 -1.48 -15.98
C LYS A 101 -13.52 -0.22 -16.48
N ASP A 102 -13.91 0.97 -15.99
CA ASP A 102 -13.30 2.23 -16.42
C ASP A 102 -11.78 2.27 -16.16
N PHE A 103 -11.34 1.71 -15.04
CA PHE A 103 -9.90 1.59 -14.76
C PHE A 103 -9.23 0.52 -15.62
N LEU A 104 -9.91 -0.61 -15.83
CA LEU A 104 -9.42 -1.69 -16.70
C LEU A 104 -9.27 -1.21 -18.14
N ASP A 105 -10.20 -0.40 -18.63
CA ASP A 105 -10.13 0.20 -19.98
C ASP A 105 -8.94 1.15 -20.14
N LYS A 106 -8.49 1.82 -19.06
CA LYS A 106 -7.24 2.59 -19.05
C LYS A 106 -6.03 1.68 -19.13
N VAL A 107 -6.01 0.59 -18.38
CA VAL A 107 -4.93 -0.41 -18.42
C VAL A 107 -4.82 -1.06 -19.79
N ALA A 108 -5.94 -1.40 -20.43
CA ALA A 108 -5.97 -1.99 -21.76
C ALA A 108 -5.38 -1.10 -22.86
N LYS A 109 -5.34 0.22 -22.63
CA LYS A 109 -4.78 1.22 -23.57
C LYS A 109 -3.30 1.52 -23.33
N MET A 110 -2.69 0.93 -22.32
CA MET A 110 -1.27 1.16 -22.02
C MET A 110 -0.38 0.55 -23.10
N THR A 111 0.72 1.26 -23.38
CA THR A 111 1.73 0.84 -24.35
C THR A 111 2.93 0.14 -23.70
N VAL A 112 3.04 0.24 -22.38
CA VAL A 112 4.09 -0.44 -21.60
C VAL A 112 3.71 -1.90 -21.33
N PRO A 113 4.68 -2.79 -21.04
CA PRO A 113 4.38 -4.16 -20.65
C PRO A 113 3.46 -4.23 -19.45
N VAL A 114 2.38 -5.02 -19.55
CA VAL A 114 1.44 -5.29 -18.49
C VAL A 114 1.58 -6.74 -18.07
N LEU A 115 1.96 -6.98 -16.81
CA LEU A 115 1.96 -8.30 -16.18
C LEU A 115 0.69 -8.41 -15.34
N LEU A 116 -0.24 -9.28 -15.74
CA LEU A 116 -1.46 -9.56 -14.99
C LEU A 116 -1.18 -10.69 -14.00
N LEU A 117 -1.21 -10.38 -12.71
CA LEU A 117 -0.87 -11.30 -11.65
C LEU A 117 -2.15 -11.86 -11.02
N ILE A 118 -2.43 -13.14 -11.20
CA ILE A 118 -3.51 -13.83 -10.51
C ILE A 118 -2.94 -14.32 -9.17
N ASN A 119 -3.17 -13.52 -8.12
CA ASN A 119 -2.63 -13.78 -6.79
C ASN A 119 -3.55 -14.69 -5.96
N LYS A 120 -3.02 -15.20 -4.84
CA LYS A 120 -3.69 -16.08 -3.88
C LYS A 120 -4.13 -17.42 -4.48
N ILE A 121 -3.37 -17.96 -5.43
CA ILE A 121 -3.68 -19.27 -6.02
C ILE A 121 -3.66 -20.41 -4.99
N ASP A 122 -3.03 -20.22 -3.83
CA ASP A 122 -3.06 -21.10 -2.67
C ASP A 122 -4.47 -21.29 -2.08
N GLN A 123 -5.43 -20.41 -2.43
CA GLN A 123 -6.83 -20.47 -2.02
C GLN A 123 -7.76 -20.93 -3.14
N SER A 124 -7.22 -21.45 -4.24
CA SER A 124 -7.97 -21.84 -5.44
C SER A 124 -7.66 -23.27 -5.87
N ASN A 125 -8.45 -23.77 -6.81
CA ASN A 125 -8.20 -25.03 -7.49
C ASN A 125 -7.82 -24.77 -8.96
N GLN A 126 -7.29 -25.82 -9.61
CA GLN A 126 -6.76 -25.73 -10.97
C GLN A 126 -7.82 -25.37 -12.02
N ASN A 127 -9.04 -25.87 -11.88
CA ASN A 127 -10.12 -25.60 -12.84
C ASN A 127 -10.55 -24.13 -12.79
N SER A 128 -10.81 -23.61 -11.59
CA SER A 128 -11.16 -22.18 -11.40
C SER A 128 -10.03 -21.25 -11.87
N LEU A 129 -8.78 -21.66 -11.73
CA LEU A 129 -7.64 -20.90 -12.22
C LEU A 129 -7.63 -20.86 -13.76
N ALA A 130 -7.86 -21.99 -14.43
CA ALA A 130 -7.91 -22.05 -15.89
C ALA A 130 -9.02 -21.15 -16.46
N GLU A 131 -10.22 -21.21 -15.90
CA GLU A 131 -11.37 -20.40 -16.32
C GLU A 131 -11.08 -18.89 -16.18
N ILE A 132 -10.47 -18.46 -15.09
CA ILE A 132 -10.17 -17.04 -14.87
C ILE A 132 -9.03 -16.55 -15.77
N VAL A 133 -8.04 -17.41 -16.08
CA VAL A 133 -6.98 -17.11 -17.05
C VAL A 133 -7.57 -16.82 -18.43
N GLU A 134 -8.47 -17.66 -18.95
CA GLU A 134 -9.14 -17.46 -20.23
C GLU A 134 -9.97 -16.17 -20.25
N LYS A 135 -10.69 -15.89 -19.17
CA LYS A 135 -11.47 -14.66 -19.04
C LYS A 135 -10.58 -13.42 -19.09
N TRP A 136 -9.47 -13.41 -18.36
CA TRP A 136 -8.52 -12.30 -18.36
C TRP A 136 -7.81 -12.14 -19.71
N HIS A 137 -7.47 -13.24 -20.38
CA HIS A 137 -6.89 -13.18 -21.72
C HIS A 137 -7.82 -12.52 -22.73
N SER A 138 -9.13 -12.73 -22.60
CA SER A 138 -10.13 -12.06 -23.44
C SER A 138 -10.25 -10.55 -23.16
N LEU A 139 -10.05 -10.12 -21.90
CA LEU A 139 -10.18 -8.72 -21.49
C LEU A 139 -8.90 -7.91 -21.69
N LEU A 140 -7.74 -8.52 -21.48
CA LEU A 140 -6.42 -7.93 -21.65
C LEU A 140 -5.52 -8.83 -22.51
N PRO A 141 -5.78 -8.92 -23.82
CA PRO A 141 -5.09 -9.88 -24.69
C PRO A 141 -3.58 -9.62 -24.83
N ASN A 142 -3.14 -8.40 -24.56
CA ASN A 142 -1.72 -8.02 -24.61
C ASN A 142 -0.97 -8.20 -23.28
N ALA A 143 -1.68 -8.55 -22.20
CA ALA A 143 -1.05 -8.77 -20.91
C ALA A 143 -0.48 -10.18 -20.79
N GLU A 144 0.71 -10.28 -20.19
CA GLU A 144 1.28 -11.57 -19.80
C GLU A 144 0.67 -12.01 -18.46
N ILE A 145 0.05 -13.18 -18.41
CA ILE A 145 -0.68 -13.66 -17.23
C ILE A 145 0.21 -14.59 -16.41
N LEU A 146 0.41 -14.24 -15.14
CA LEU A 146 1.26 -14.97 -14.19
C LEU A 146 0.47 -15.33 -12.92
N PRO A 147 0.17 -16.61 -12.70
CA PRO A 147 -0.39 -17.07 -11.43
C PRO A 147 0.68 -17.05 -10.32
N ILE A 148 0.35 -16.43 -9.18
CA ILE A 148 1.27 -16.29 -8.04
C ILE A 148 0.58 -16.53 -6.69
N SER A 149 1.37 -16.76 -5.66
CA SER A 149 0.97 -16.61 -4.26
C SER A 149 2.00 -15.74 -3.53
N ALA A 150 1.70 -14.47 -3.38
CA ALA A 150 2.58 -13.53 -2.66
C ALA A 150 2.81 -13.96 -1.21
N LYS A 151 1.78 -14.53 -0.55
CA LYS A 151 1.89 -15.04 0.82
C LYS A 151 2.90 -16.19 0.95
N ASN A 152 2.88 -17.12 0.01
CA ASN A 152 3.72 -18.32 0.02
C ASN A 152 5.00 -18.17 -0.83
N LYS A 153 5.26 -16.96 -1.35
CA LYS A 153 6.39 -16.64 -2.26
C LYS A 153 6.42 -17.45 -3.56
N PHE A 154 5.31 -18.10 -3.93
CA PHE A 154 5.24 -18.85 -5.17
C PHE A 154 5.17 -17.89 -6.36
N GLY A 155 6.04 -18.10 -7.35
CA GLY A 155 6.12 -17.30 -8.57
C GLY A 155 6.79 -15.92 -8.41
N VAL A 156 7.20 -15.50 -7.19
CA VAL A 156 7.80 -14.19 -6.94
C VAL A 156 9.18 -14.04 -7.59
N ASP A 157 10.04 -15.06 -7.50
CA ASP A 157 11.38 -15.03 -8.10
C ASP A 157 11.30 -15.00 -9.64
N MET A 158 10.35 -15.76 -10.22
CA MET A 158 10.08 -15.74 -11.66
C MET A 158 9.58 -14.36 -12.11
N LEU A 159 8.69 -13.73 -11.32
CA LEU A 159 8.21 -12.38 -11.56
C LEU A 159 9.35 -11.36 -11.52
N LEU A 160 10.23 -11.41 -10.52
CA LEU A 160 11.39 -10.51 -10.42
C LEU A 160 12.32 -10.66 -11.64
N LYS A 161 12.59 -11.89 -12.07
CA LYS A 161 13.38 -12.15 -13.28
C LYS A 161 12.72 -11.55 -14.51
N ARG A 162 11.39 -11.77 -14.67
CA ARG A 162 10.64 -11.24 -15.82
C ARG A 162 10.62 -9.71 -15.83
N ILE A 163 10.44 -9.07 -14.69
CA ILE A 163 10.55 -7.61 -14.57
C ILE A 163 11.93 -7.14 -15.04
N GLY A 164 13.03 -7.75 -14.56
CA GLY A 164 14.39 -7.39 -14.97
C GLY A 164 14.66 -7.53 -16.48
N GLU A 165 14.00 -8.47 -17.16
CA GLU A 165 14.04 -8.59 -18.63
C GLU A 165 13.36 -7.42 -19.34
N LEU A 166 12.24 -6.92 -18.78
CA LEU A 166 11.39 -5.87 -19.36
C LEU A 166 11.88 -4.45 -19.10
N LEU A 167 12.72 -4.25 -18.05
CA LEU A 167 13.22 -2.93 -17.71
C LEU A 167 14.10 -2.34 -18.82
N PRO A 168 13.98 -1.02 -19.08
CA PRO A 168 14.82 -0.31 -20.04
C PRO A 168 16.27 -0.15 -19.53
N ASP A 169 17.20 0.04 -20.47
CA ASP A 169 18.55 0.48 -20.15
C ASP A 169 18.51 1.93 -19.65
N CYS A 170 18.83 2.12 -18.38
CA CYS A 170 18.75 3.40 -17.70
C CYS A 170 19.73 3.45 -16.52
N PRO A 171 20.35 4.60 -16.20
CA PRO A 171 21.06 4.76 -14.93
C PRO A 171 20.06 4.72 -13.76
N PRO A 172 20.54 4.47 -12.52
CA PRO A 172 19.68 4.47 -11.35
C PRO A 172 19.04 5.85 -11.12
N TYR A 173 17.77 5.87 -10.74
CA TYR A 173 17.00 7.09 -10.40
C TYR A 173 17.27 7.58 -8.98
N PHE A 174 17.58 6.66 -8.07
CA PHE A 174 17.77 6.92 -6.64
C PHE A 174 19.13 6.41 -6.19
N ASP A 175 19.60 6.93 -5.04
CA ASP A 175 20.77 6.40 -4.37
C ASP A 175 20.62 4.89 -4.13
N LYS A 176 21.70 4.14 -4.32
CA LYS A 176 21.69 2.67 -4.17
C LYS A 176 21.44 2.19 -2.74
N GLU A 177 21.61 3.05 -1.76
CA GLU A 177 21.31 2.74 -0.35
C GLU A 177 19.86 3.13 0.03
N GLN A 178 19.16 3.87 -0.84
CA GLN A 178 17.78 4.30 -0.58
C GLN A 178 16.82 3.13 -0.77
N LEU A 179 15.98 2.88 0.27
CA LEU A 179 14.98 1.80 0.28
C LEU A 179 13.59 2.28 -0.12
N THR A 180 13.25 3.56 0.13
CA THR A 180 11.90 4.10 -0.05
C THR A 180 11.91 5.62 -0.22
N ASP A 181 10.83 6.18 -0.76
CA ASP A 181 10.58 7.63 -0.85
C ASP A 181 10.02 8.25 0.44
N LYS A 182 9.57 7.41 1.40
CA LYS A 182 8.87 7.88 2.58
C LYS A 182 9.79 8.12 3.77
N PRO A 183 9.57 9.21 4.54
CA PRO A 183 10.33 9.48 5.76
C PRO A 183 9.91 8.55 6.91
N ALA A 184 10.75 8.44 7.94
CA ALA A 184 10.48 7.63 9.13
C ALA A 184 9.13 7.95 9.80
N ARG A 185 8.72 9.23 9.81
CA ARG A 185 7.42 9.66 10.37
C ARG A 185 6.23 9.02 9.66
N PHE A 186 6.31 8.81 8.36
CA PHE A 186 5.27 8.12 7.59
C PHE A 186 5.07 6.69 8.07
N PHE A 187 6.14 5.94 8.29
CA PHE A 187 6.04 4.56 8.80
C PHE A 187 5.49 4.50 10.22
N VAL A 188 5.79 5.49 11.05
CA VAL A 188 5.17 5.60 12.39
C VAL A 188 3.66 5.73 12.28
N SER A 189 3.17 6.67 11.46
CA SER A 189 1.73 6.85 11.27
C SER A 189 1.06 5.61 10.70
N GLU A 190 1.66 4.96 9.71
CA GLU A 190 1.14 3.74 9.10
C GLU A 190 1.12 2.55 10.09
N ILE A 191 2.14 2.37 10.91
CA ILE A 191 2.17 1.31 11.93
C ILE A 191 1.07 1.53 12.99
N ILE A 192 0.83 2.77 13.42
CA ILE A 192 -0.28 3.09 14.33
C ILE A 192 -1.63 2.82 13.63
N ARG A 193 -1.78 3.27 12.38
CA ARG A 193 -2.99 3.06 11.59
C ARG A 193 -3.27 1.58 11.34
N GLU A 194 -2.24 0.77 11.15
CA GLU A 194 -2.37 -0.69 11.07
C GLU A 194 -3.01 -1.27 12.34
N LYS A 195 -2.60 -0.84 13.53
CA LYS A 195 -3.20 -1.34 14.78
C LYS A 195 -4.65 -0.91 14.91
N ILE A 196 -4.99 0.30 14.44
CA ILE A 196 -6.40 0.73 14.38
C ILE A 196 -7.20 -0.16 13.42
N LEU A 197 -6.66 -0.46 12.24
CA LEU A 197 -7.28 -1.40 11.29
C LEU A 197 -7.47 -2.80 11.89
N LEU A 198 -6.57 -3.27 12.73
CA LEU A 198 -6.64 -4.62 13.33
C LEU A 198 -7.59 -4.70 14.52
N TYR A 199 -7.70 -3.63 15.34
CA TYR A 199 -8.37 -3.70 16.64
C TYR A 199 -9.73 -3.02 16.68
N TYR A 200 -10.09 -2.22 15.69
CA TYR A 200 -11.41 -1.59 15.59
C TYR A 200 -12.17 -2.09 14.36
N ASP A 201 -13.48 -2.06 14.45
CA ASP A 201 -14.39 -2.53 13.40
C ASP A 201 -15.33 -1.44 12.89
N LYS A 202 -16.25 -1.82 12.02
CA LYS A 202 -17.23 -0.95 11.36
C LYS A 202 -16.55 0.23 10.65
N GLU A 203 -17.01 1.45 10.87
CA GLU A 203 -16.53 2.68 10.24
C GLU A 203 -15.25 3.25 10.88
N ILE A 204 -14.91 2.87 12.11
CA ILE A 204 -13.79 3.48 12.85
C ILE A 204 -12.46 3.44 12.09
N PRO A 205 -12.02 2.28 11.54
CA PRO A 205 -10.76 2.21 10.80
C PRO A 205 -10.68 3.12 9.57
N TYR A 206 -11.85 3.48 9.02
CA TYR A 206 -11.95 4.27 7.79
C TYR A 206 -12.13 5.77 8.05
N SER A 207 -12.39 6.16 9.31
CA SER A 207 -12.63 7.54 9.74
C SER A 207 -11.47 8.15 10.52
N VAL A 208 -10.33 7.44 10.60
CA VAL A 208 -9.15 7.92 11.31
C VAL A 208 -8.05 8.38 10.36
N GLU A 209 -7.32 9.41 10.79
CA GLU A 209 -6.03 9.77 10.24
C GLU A 209 -5.00 9.82 11.37
N VAL A 210 -3.74 9.53 11.05
CA VAL A 210 -2.66 9.52 12.05
C VAL A 210 -1.52 10.40 11.59
N THR A 211 -1.16 11.39 12.40
CA THR A 211 -0.02 12.26 12.15
C THR A 211 1.02 12.15 13.26
N VAL A 212 2.26 12.45 12.94
CA VAL A 212 3.37 12.48 13.88
C VAL A 212 3.79 13.94 14.12
N GLU A 213 3.43 14.49 15.27
CA GLU A 213 3.81 15.86 15.65
C GLU A 213 5.29 15.96 16.00
N ARG A 214 5.79 14.99 16.78
CA ARG A 214 7.17 14.97 17.23
C ARG A 214 7.82 13.63 16.95
N PHE A 215 9.00 13.66 16.35
CA PHE A 215 9.90 12.53 16.19
C PHE A 215 11.31 13.03 16.55
N LYS A 216 11.82 12.56 17.68
CA LYS A 216 13.16 12.90 18.13
C LYS A 216 13.91 11.62 18.48
N GLU A 217 14.97 11.38 17.79
CA GLU A 217 15.87 10.25 18.02
C GLU A 217 17.10 10.71 18.80
N ASP A 218 17.45 9.96 19.81
CA ASP A 218 18.72 10.04 20.51
C ASP A 218 19.47 8.69 20.42
N GLU A 219 20.64 8.57 21.06
CA GLU A 219 21.47 7.37 20.96
C GLU A 219 20.75 6.08 21.41
N LYS A 220 19.87 6.16 22.40
CA LYS A 220 19.24 5.00 23.06
C LYS A 220 17.76 4.83 22.70
N LYS A 221 17.07 5.91 22.37
CA LYS A 221 15.62 5.90 22.31
C LYS A 221 15.08 6.85 21.22
N ILE A 222 13.91 6.51 20.69
CA ILE A 222 13.13 7.39 19.82
C ILE A 222 11.92 7.88 20.60
N HIS A 223 11.72 9.20 20.66
CA HIS A 223 10.57 9.85 21.28
C HIS A 223 9.58 10.27 20.21
N ILE A 224 8.36 9.76 20.29
CA ILE A 224 7.31 9.97 19.31
C ILE A 224 6.05 10.48 19.98
N ASN A 225 5.51 11.59 19.45
CA ASN A 225 4.16 12.06 19.77
C ASN A 225 3.33 11.99 18.49
N ALA A 226 2.23 11.24 18.56
CA ALA A 226 1.31 11.06 17.43
C ALA A 226 -0.11 11.49 17.81
N ILE A 227 -0.87 11.91 16.80
CA ILE A 227 -2.28 12.26 16.94
C ILE A 227 -3.10 11.35 16.04
N ILE A 228 -4.16 10.78 16.60
CA ILE A 228 -5.23 10.13 15.85
C ILE A 228 -6.35 11.15 15.71
N TYR A 229 -6.62 11.56 14.47
CA TYR A 229 -7.77 12.39 14.13
C TYR A 229 -8.99 11.50 13.84
N VAL A 230 -10.15 11.94 14.30
CA VAL A 230 -11.46 11.34 14.04
C VAL A 230 -12.46 12.43 13.67
N GLU A 231 -13.56 12.08 13.00
CA GLU A 231 -14.54 13.09 12.56
C GLU A 231 -15.54 13.50 13.66
N ARG A 232 -15.76 12.65 14.68
CA ARG A 232 -16.83 12.84 15.67
C ARG A 232 -16.39 12.48 17.08
N ASP A 233 -16.98 13.13 18.09
CA ASP A 233 -16.72 12.83 19.50
C ASP A 233 -17.09 11.38 19.88
N SER A 234 -18.14 10.81 19.28
CA SER A 234 -18.48 9.40 19.47
C SER A 234 -17.37 8.45 19.02
N GLN A 235 -16.72 8.74 17.89
CA GLN A 235 -15.57 7.97 17.40
C GLN A 235 -14.35 8.13 18.31
N LYS A 236 -14.10 9.36 18.82
CA LYS A 236 -13.07 9.61 19.84
C LYS A 236 -13.30 8.75 21.07
N GLY A 237 -14.53 8.69 21.59
CA GLY A 237 -14.90 7.84 22.71
C GLY A 237 -14.62 6.35 22.45
N ILE A 238 -14.91 5.85 21.23
CA ILE A 238 -14.65 4.46 20.84
C ILE A 238 -13.12 4.18 20.76
N ILE A 239 -12.35 5.10 20.16
CA ILE A 239 -10.89 4.96 20.06
C ILE A 239 -10.25 4.90 21.44
N ILE A 240 -10.67 5.77 22.37
CA ILE A 240 -10.13 5.79 23.74
C ILE A 240 -10.60 4.54 24.50
N GLY A 241 -11.87 4.18 24.38
CA GLY A 241 -12.49 3.08 25.07
C GLY A 241 -12.71 3.35 26.56
N HIS A 242 -13.36 2.43 27.24
CA HIS A 242 -13.62 2.55 28.68
C HIS A 242 -12.30 2.69 29.45
N GLN A 243 -12.17 3.75 30.25
CA GLN A 243 -10.95 4.08 31.01
C GLN A 243 -9.63 4.07 30.19
N GLY A 244 -9.71 4.32 28.87
CA GLY A 244 -8.53 4.37 28.01
C GLY A 244 -7.94 2.99 27.61
N VAL A 245 -8.62 1.89 27.93
CA VAL A 245 -8.10 0.52 27.70
C VAL A 245 -7.85 0.23 26.21
N ALA A 246 -8.76 0.68 25.33
CA ALA A 246 -8.62 0.42 23.89
C ALA A 246 -7.42 1.19 23.31
N LEU A 247 -7.29 2.47 23.61
CA LEU A 247 -6.15 3.29 23.17
C LEU A 247 -4.82 2.77 23.73
N LYS A 248 -4.81 2.34 25.00
CA LYS A 248 -3.61 1.74 25.63
C LYS A 248 -3.17 0.48 24.90
N LYS A 249 -4.10 -0.37 24.44
CA LYS A 249 -3.79 -1.56 23.65
C LYS A 249 -3.14 -1.16 22.32
N VAL A 250 -3.75 -0.23 21.55
CA VAL A 250 -3.20 0.27 20.29
C VAL A 250 -1.80 0.86 20.51
N SER A 251 -1.62 1.74 21.52
CA SER A 251 -0.33 2.35 21.82
C SER A 251 0.73 1.31 22.15
N THR A 252 0.40 0.32 22.98
CA THR A 252 1.33 -0.75 23.37
C THR A 252 1.77 -1.59 22.17
N GLU A 253 0.83 -2.03 21.33
CA GLU A 253 1.15 -2.86 20.17
C GLU A 253 1.83 -2.07 19.04
N SER A 254 1.49 -0.77 18.88
CA SER A 254 2.21 0.14 18.00
C SER A 254 3.66 0.30 18.45
N ARG A 255 3.90 0.58 19.73
CA ARG A 255 5.24 0.73 20.29
C ARG A 255 6.11 -0.50 20.02
N LYS A 256 5.61 -1.71 20.31
CA LYS A 256 6.34 -2.97 20.04
C LYS A 256 6.70 -3.12 18.54
N SER A 257 5.77 -2.76 17.67
CA SER A 257 6.02 -2.83 16.23
C SER A 257 7.03 -1.79 15.75
N LEU A 258 7.00 -0.58 16.32
CA LEU A 258 7.96 0.48 16.05
C LEU A 258 9.36 0.12 16.57
N GLU A 259 9.46 -0.47 17.77
CA GLU A 259 10.74 -0.96 18.32
C GLU A 259 11.37 -2.02 17.40
N LYS A 260 10.53 -2.94 16.88
CA LYS A 260 10.99 -3.92 15.90
C LYS A 260 11.41 -3.28 14.55
N PHE A 261 10.66 -2.27 14.09
CA PHE A 261 10.93 -1.60 12.83
C PHE A 261 12.22 -0.78 12.87
N PHE A 262 12.44 -0.03 13.93
CA PHE A 262 13.63 0.82 14.07
C PHE A 262 14.84 0.11 14.71
N GLY A 263 14.65 -1.09 15.27
CA GLY A 263 15.71 -1.79 16.02
C GLY A 263 16.13 -1.06 17.29
N LYS A 264 15.28 -0.16 17.83
CA LYS A 264 15.59 0.78 18.90
C LYS A 264 14.41 0.93 19.86
N SER A 265 14.68 1.22 21.12
CA SER A 265 13.63 1.48 22.10
C SER A 265 12.79 2.71 21.72
N VAL A 266 11.48 2.64 21.92
CA VAL A 266 10.53 3.70 21.56
C VAL A 266 9.71 4.16 22.75
N TYR A 267 9.66 5.48 22.96
CA TYR A 267 8.68 6.13 23.82
C TYR A 267 7.58 6.71 22.92
N LEU A 268 6.35 6.24 23.08
CA LEU A 268 5.22 6.59 22.23
C LEU A 268 4.09 7.20 23.06
N GLU A 269 3.72 8.42 22.73
CA GLU A 269 2.51 9.08 23.22
C GLU A 269 1.52 9.26 22.07
N ILE A 270 0.26 8.90 22.31
CA ILE A 270 -0.81 9.02 21.31
C ILE A 270 -1.95 9.85 21.91
N PHE A 271 -2.34 10.89 21.19
CA PHE A 271 -3.49 11.73 21.49
C PHE A 271 -4.61 11.48 20.48
N VAL A 272 -5.87 11.74 20.88
CA VAL A 272 -7.02 11.64 19.97
C VAL A 272 -7.68 13.01 19.91
N LYS A 273 -7.78 13.55 18.69
CA LYS A 273 -8.43 14.84 18.40
C LYS A 273 -9.62 14.64 17.45
N VAL A 274 -10.62 15.48 17.58
CA VAL A 274 -11.74 15.54 16.63
C VAL A 274 -11.40 16.60 15.59
N ASP A 275 -11.48 16.21 14.34
CA ASP A 275 -11.38 17.08 13.18
C ASP A 275 -12.58 16.77 12.26
N LYS A 276 -13.58 17.65 12.30
CA LYS A 276 -14.86 17.41 11.66
C LYS A 276 -14.71 17.40 10.14
N ASP A 277 -15.28 16.37 9.52
CA ASP A 277 -15.36 16.24 8.06
C ASP A 277 -14.01 16.26 7.32
N TRP A 278 -12.89 15.94 8.01
CA TRP A 278 -11.55 15.97 7.45
C TRP A 278 -11.42 15.17 6.15
N ARG A 279 -12.14 14.04 6.00
CA ARG A 279 -12.12 13.20 4.79
C ARG A 279 -12.72 13.87 3.56
N SER A 280 -13.46 14.96 3.74
CA SER A 280 -14.10 15.74 2.68
C SER A 280 -13.55 17.15 2.53
N SER A 281 -12.56 17.53 3.36
CA SER A 281 -11.87 18.81 3.34
C SER A 281 -10.58 18.73 2.52
N GLU A 282 -10.51 19.43 1.40
CA GLU A 282 -9.28 19.49 0.57
C GLU A 282 -8.10 19.98 1.40
N LYS A 283 -8.28 21.03 2.17
CA LYS A 283 -7.23 21.62 3.02
C LYS A 283 -6.63 20.59 3.99
N GLU A 284 -7.48 19.79 4.65
CA GLU A 284 -7.02 18.79 5.59
C GLU A 284 -6.36 17.61 4.85
N LEU A 285 -6.93 17.19 3.71
CA LEU A 285 -6.33 16.15 2.88
C LEU A 285 -4.95 16.56 2.36
N ASP A 286 -4.77 17.81 1.92
CA ASP A 286 -3.46 18.34 1.52
C ASP A 286 -2.47 18.32 2.69
N SER A 287 -2.91 18.74 3.88
CA SER A 287 -2.07 18.74 5.09
C SER A 287 -1.63 17.34 5.52
N PHE A 288 -2.44 16.32 5.22
CA PHE A 288 -2.14 14.90 5.48
C PHE A 288 -1.40 14.20 4.32
N GLY A 289 -1.07 14.94 3.25
CA GLY A 289 -0.30 14.41 2.12
C GLY A 289 -1.11 13.57 1.13
N TYR A 290 -2.41 13.81 1.03
CA TYR A 290 -3.30 13.14 0.07
C TYR A 290 -3.40 13.82 -1.30
N ASN A 291 -2.48 14.72 -1.61
CA ASN A 291 -2.41 15.35 -2.92
C ASN A 291 -1.45 14.54 -3.81
N PRO A 292 -1.91 13.88 -4.88
CA PRO A 292 -1.01 13.33 -5.88
C PRO A 292 -0.38 14.52 -6.64
N GLU A 293 0.94 14.70 -6.49
CA GLU A 293 1.72 15.61 -7.33
C GLU A 293 1.76 15.15 -8.78
#